data_9b58e6237cebf11f50558d83a6eab935
#
_entry.id   9b58e6237cebf11f50558d83a6eab935
#
_cell.length_a   1.000
_cell.length_b   1.000
_cell.length_c   1.000
_cell.angle_alpha   90.00
_cell.angle_beta   90.00
_cell.angle_gamma   90.00
#
_symmetry.space_group_name_H-M   'P 1'
#
loop_
_entity.id
_entity.type
_entity.pdbx_description
1 polymer ?
#
loop_
_entity_poly.entity_id
_entity_poly.type
_entity_poly.pdbx_seq_one_letter_code
_entity_poly.pdbx_strand_id
1 'polypeptide(L)'
;VVDVKTGGILAAASVPGFDLNACRADYAALAADAAAPLLDRTAQGLYAPGSAFKPAVAAAALTAGIDPAATVNCTGRYGFYSGYQPGCLQYGHSGPVDLRTALEYSCNIFFYDVGRRLGVDIFSAMAQQLGLAAPTGVEVAEARGRLTWSSDGNYQAGLTLMAAIGQGNTAVTPLQLAAYAATLANYGQRPALHYADRAVSAATGETLWQYTPTFTAVQGGEAVFGPIRDGMKRM
;
A
#
# COMPACT_ATOMS: atom_id res chain seq x y z
N VAL A 1 11.96 1.10 6.25
CA VAL A 1 12.38 2.38 5.64
C VAL A 1 13.05 2.07 4.30
N VAL A 2 12.61 2.74 3.25
CA VAL A 2 13.11 2.54 1.88
C VAL A 2 13.64 3.86 1.34
N ASP A 3 14.77 3.83 0.66
CA ASP A 3 15.25 4.95 -0.14
C ASP A 3 14.42 5.06 -1.42
N VAL A 4 13.72 6.17 -1.57
CA VAL A 4 12.81 6.43 -2.70
C VAL A 4 13.55 6.49 -4.05
N LYS A 5 14.83 6.90 -4.04
CA LYS A 5 15.64 7.09 -5.26
C LYS A 5 16.33 5.82 -5.74
N THR A 6 16.61 4.90 -4.84
CA THR A 6 17.39 3.69 -5.17
C THR A 6 16.59 2.41 -5.01
N GLY A 7 15.56 2.40 -4.15
CA GLY A 7 14.86 1.20 -3.72
C GLY A 7 15.57 0.44 -2.60
N GLY A 8 16.71 0.95 -2.12
CA GLY A 8 17.47 0.33 -1.04
C GLY A 8 16.69 0.31 0.27
N ILE A 9 16.65 -0.83 0.94
CA ILE A 9 16.02 -0.98 2.25
C ILE A 9 17.01 -0.51 3.32
N LEU A 10 16.75 0.67 3.87
CA LEU A 10 17.59 1.30 4.88
C LEU A 10 17.37 0.74 6.28
N ALA A 11 16.16 0.26 6.56
CA ALA A 11 15.81 -0.41 7.82
C ALA A 11 14.59 -1.31 7.62
N ALA A 12 14.66 -2.51 8.18
CA ALA A 12 13.54 -3.44 8.34
C ALA A 12 13.61 -4.03 9.76
N ALA A 13 12.56 -3.86 10.54
CA ALA A 13 12.50 -4.34 11.92
C ALA A 13 11.24 -5.15 12.15
N SER A 14 11.39 -6.35 12.71
CA SER A 14 10.29 -7.25 13.10
C SER A 14 10.41 -7.55 14.60
N VAL A 15 9.31 -7.40 15.34
CA VAL A 15 9.26 -7.63 16.79
C VAL A 15 8.06 -8.52 17.10
N PRO A 16 8.18 -9.52 18.00
CA PRO A 16 9.40 -9.87 18.75
C PRO A 16 10.49 -10.47 17.85
N GLY A 17 11.73 -10.30 18.23
CA GLY A 17 12.89 -10.93 17.63
C GLY A 17 13.36 -12.16 18.41
N PHE A 18 14.47 -12.74 17.99
CA PHE A 18 15.13 -13.86 18.63
C PHE A 18 16.66 -13.73 18.56
N ASP A 19 17.38 -14.45 19.41
CA ASP A 19 18.85 -14.49 19.35
C ASP A 19 19.31 -15.39 18.20
N LEU A 20 19.96 -14.80 17.20
CA LEU A 20 20.48 -15.50 16.02
C LEU A 20 21.51 -16.59 16.41
N ASN A 21 22.30 -16.41 17.46
CA ASN A 21 23.30 -17.38 17.89
C ASN A 21 22.65 -18.60 18.56
N ALA A 22 21.55 -18.41 19.27
CA ALA A 22 20.79 -19.48 19.91
C ALA A 22 19.74 -20.13 18.99
N CYS A 23 19.40 -19.51 17.87
CA CYS A 23 18.27 -19.90 17.00
C CYS A 23 18.28 -21.39 16.63
N ARG A 24 19.45 -21.97 16.33
CA ARG A 24 19.54 -23.38 15.92
C ARG A 24 19.21 -24.33 17.08
N ALA A 25 19.62 -24.02 18.30
CA ALA A 25 19.34 -24.82 19.49
C ALA A 25 17.89 -24.66 19.95
N ASP A 26 17.35 -23.45 19.83
CA ASP A 26 16.04 -23.08 20.35
C ASP A 26 14.93 -23.12 19.27
N TYR A 27 15.25 -23.60 18.05
CA TYR A 27 14.34 -23.53 16.91
C TYR A 27 12.93 -24.10 17.19
N ALA A 28 12.86 -25.25 17.87
CA ALA A 28 11.58 -25.89 18.18
C ALA A 28 10.72 -25.03 19.13
N ALA A 29 11.36 -24.39 20.12
CA ALA A 29 10.68 -23.49 21.04
C ALA A 29 10.24 -22.20 20.31
N LEU A 30 11.09 -21.60 19.50
CA LEU A 30 10.79 -20.40 18.71
C LEU A 30 9.65 -20.64 17.70
N ALA A 31 9.63 -21.84 17.07
CA ALA A 31 8.59 -22.23 16.12
C ALA A 31 7.23 -22.48 16.79
N ALA A 32 7.24 -22.90 18.07
CA ALA A 32 6.03 -23.14 18.87
C ALA A 32 5.52 -21.89 19.60
N ASP A 33 6.30 -20.82 19.63
CA ASP A 33 5.95 -19.59 20.34
C ASP A 33 4.79 -18.87 19.65
N ALA A 34 3.70 -18.65 20.40
CA ALA A 34 2.49 -17.96 19.92
C ALA A 34 2.77 -16.50 19.48
N ALA A 35 3.86 -15.86 19.98
CA ALA A 35 4.28 -14.56 19.53
C ALA A 35 4.95 -14.56 18.14
N ALA A 36 5.21 -15.74 17.58
CA ALA A 36 5.78 -15.96 16.25
C ALA A 36 7.05 -15.12 15.99
N PRO A 37 8.12 -15.28 16.80
CA PRO A 37 9.35 -14.50 16.64
C PRO A 37 10.09 -14.80 15.34
N LEU A 38 9.89 -15.98 14.74
CA LEU A 38 10.47 -16.35 13.44
C LEU A 38 9.78 -15.70 12.24
N LEU A 39 8.59 -15.09 12.42
CA LEU A 39 7.88 -14.42 11.33
C LEU A 39 8.53 -13.06 11.03
N ASP A 40 9.09 -12.90 9.84
CA ASP A 40 9.44 -11.57 9.34
C ASP A 40 8.17 -10.79 9.00
N ARG A 41 7.72 -9.96 9.93
CA ARG A 41 6.52 -9.15 9.76
C ARG A 41 6.65 -8.10 8.67
N THR A 42 7.87 -7.73 8.27
CA THR A 42 8.10 -6.73 7.22
C THR A 42 7.78 -7.29 5.83
N ALA A 43 8.23 -8.52 5.54
CA ALA A 43 8.11 -9.17 4.25
C ALA A 43 6.97 -10.22 4.18
N GLN A 44 6.57 -10.79 5.33
CA GLN A 44 5.62 -11.92 5.37
C GLN A 44 4.33 -11.62 6.14
N GLY A 45 4.34 -10.62 7.04
CA GLY A 45 3.13 -10.21 7.77
C GLY A 45 2.11 -9.56 6.84
N LEU A 46 0.86 -10.04 6.86
CA LEU A 46 -0.23 -9.52 6.03
C LEU A 46 -1.21 -8.70 6.86
N TYR A 47 -1.38 -7.44 6.51
CA TYR A 47 -2.21 -6.49 7.24
C TYR A 47 -3.13 -5.72 6.29
N ALA A 48 -4.34 -5.39 6.74
CA ALA A 48 -5.21 -4.49 6.02
C ALA A 48 -4.60 -3.08 6.01
N PRO A 49 -4.35 -2.47 4.84
CA PRO A 49 -3.68 -1.17 4.76
C PRO A 49 -4.52 -0.02 5.30
N GLY A 50 -5.85 -0.18 5.37
CA GLY A 50 -6.74 0.89 5.79
C GLY A 50 -6.61 2.12 4.90
N SER A 51 -6.72 3.30 5.49
CA SER A 51 -6.68 4.58 4.74
C SER A 51 -5.41 4.82 3.94
N ALA A 52 -4.30 4.12 4.22
CA ALA A 52 -3.11 4.18 3.37
C ALA A 52 -3.36 3.66 1.93
N PHE A 53 -4.46 2.94 1.70
CA PHE A 53 -4.88 2.48 0.38
C PHE A 53 -5.55 3.57 -0.48
N LYS A 54 -6.11 4.61 0.13
CA LYS A 54 -6.89 5.65 -0.55
C LYS A 54 -6.15 6.36 -1.70
N PRO A 55 -4.85 6.64 -1.61
CA PRO A 55 -4.09 7.18 -2.75
C PRO A 55 -4.09 6.26 -4.00
N ALA A 56 -4.19 4.93 -3.84
CA ALA A 56 -4.32 4.02 -4.98
C ALA A 56 -5.69 4.15 -5.68
N VAL A 57 -6.76 4.31 -4.89
CA VAL A 57 -8.11 4.59 -5.43
C VAL A 57 -8.14 5.97 -6.11
N ALA A 58 -7.46 6.97 -5.53
CA ALA A 58 -7.30 8.29 -6.14
C ALA A 58 -6.56 8.21 -7.48
N ALA A 59 -5.47 7.44 -7.56
CA ALA A 59 -4.73 7.23 -8.81
C ALA A 59 -5.60 6.56 -9.88
N ALA A 60 -6.38 5.55 -9.50
CA ALA A 60 -7.34 4.92 -10.41
C ALA A 60 -8.40 5.92 -10.91
N ALA A 61 -8.92 6.76 -10.01
CA ALA A 61 -9.93 7.77 -10.34
C ALA A 61 -9.41 8.81 -11.34
N LEU A 62 -8.23 9.36 -11.09
CA LEU A 62 -7.60 10.34 -11.98
C LEU A 62 -7.22 9.72 -13.33
N THR A 63 -6.73 8.49 -13.34
CA THR A 63 -6.44 7.74 -14.59
C THR A 63 -7.70 7.47 -15.39
N ALA A 64 -8.83 7.24 -14.73
CA ALA A 64 -10.14 7.08 -15.37
C ALA A 64 -10.79 8.42 -15.81
N GLY A 65 -10.11 9.56 -15.61
CA GLY A 65 -10.58 10.89 -16.02
C GLY A 65 -11.54 11.57 -15.04
N ILE A 66 -11.63 11.10 -13.81
CA ILE A 66 -12.40 11.83 -12.77
C ILE A 66 -11.65 13.12 -12.43
N ASP A 67 -12.34 14.25 -12.54
CA ASP A 67 -11.79 15.57 -12.22
C ASP A 67 -11.42 15.63 -10.74
N PRO A 68 -10.17 15.98 -10.38
CA PRO A 68 -9.74 16.15 -9.00
C PRO A 68 -10.50 17.23 -8.23
N ALA A 69 -11.14 18.18 -8.91
CA ALA A 69 -12.00 19.20 -8.33
C ALA A 69 -13.47 18.76 -8.14
N ALA A 70 -13.84 17.59 -8.69
CA ALA A 70 -15.17 17.05 -8.48
C ALA A 70 -15.41 16.74 -6.99
N THR A 71 -16.56 17.16 -6.47
CA THR A 71 -16.86 17.02 -5.05
C THR A 71 -17.87 15.91 -4.77
N VAL A 72 -17.72 15.29 -3.61
CA VAL A 72 -18.69 14.38 -2.97
C VAL A 72 -19.14 15.02 -1.66
N ASN A 73 -20.44 15.01 -1.40
CA ASN A 73 -20.98 15.61 -0.15
C ASN A 73 -20.81 14.64 1.03
N CYS A 74 -19.93 14.97 1.97
CA CYS A 74 -19.71 14.19 3.17
C CYS A 74 -20.74 14.55 4.25
N THR A 75 -21.69 13.65 4.47
CA THR A 75 -22.76 13.79 5.48
C THR A 75 -22.53 12.92 6.73
N GLY A 76 -21.34 12.30 6.85
CA GLY A 76 -21.00 11.38 7.93
C GLY A 76 -21.44 9.94 7.70
N ARG A 77 -22.39 9.67 6.81
CA ARG A 77 -22.83 8.33 6.42
C ARG A 77 -23.00 8.24 4.91
N TYR A 78 -22.55 7.12 4.33
CA TYR A 78 -22.72 6.86 2.91
C TYR A 78 -24.04 6.11 2.67
N GLY A 79 -25.05 6.83 2.21
CA GLY A 79 -26.44 6.36 2.12
C GLY A 79 -26.84 5.76 0.77
N PHE A 80 -25.90 5.36 -0.11
CA PHE A 80 -26.24 4.81 -1.43
C PHE A 80 -26.98 3.47 -1.35
N TYR A 81 -26.60 2.60 -0.42
CA TYR A 81 -27.30 1.33 -0.18
C TYR A 81 -28.21 1.46 1.05
N SER A 82 -29.49 1.10 0.93
CA SER A 82 -30.46 1.21 2.03
C SER A 82 -30.11 0.32 3.24
N GLY A 83 -29.54 -0.86 2.99
CA GLY A 83 -29.19 -1.85 4.03
C GLY A 83 -27.78 -1.71 4.59
N TYR A 84 -26.92 -0.85 4.02
CA TYR A 84 -25.53 -0.72 4.45
C TYR A 84 -25.04 0.71 4.28
N GLN A 85 -24.92 1.42 5.38
CA GLN A 85 -24.56 2.83 5.42
C GLN A 85 -23.28 3.06 6.26
N PRO A 86 -22.09 2.74 5.70
CA PRO A 86 -20.83 2.90 6.41
C PRO A 86 -20.52 4.37 6.69
N GLY A 87 -19.82 4.62 7.80
CA GLY A 87 -19.57 5.95 8.33
C GLY A 87 -18.27 6.58 7.88
N CYS A 88 -18.20 7.91 8.08
CA CYS A 88 -16.98 8.70 8.08
C CYS A 88 -16.83 9.38 9.44
N LEU A 89 -15.60 9.43 9.95
CA LEU A 89 -15.31 10.04 11.25
C LEU A 89 -15.48 11.57 11.26
N GLN A 90 -15.49 12.19 10.08
CA GLN A 90 -15.68 13.64 9.87
C GLN A 90 -14.75 14.56 10.68
N TYR A 91 -13.54 14.10 11.00
CA TYR A 91 -12.56 14.95 11.65
C TYR A 91 -12.16 16.09 10.70
N GLY A 92 -12.52 17.33 11.08
CA GLY A 92 -12.15 18.54 10.39
C GLY A 92 -12.81 18.80 9.03
N HIS A 93 -13.80 17.98 8.59
CA HIS A 93 -14.50 18.18 7.32
C HIS A 93 -15.97 17.76 7.36
N SER A 94 -16.78 18.41 6.51
CA SER A 94 -18.18 18.06 6.21
C SER A 94 -18.61 18.79 4.94
N GLY A 95 -19.74 18.42 4.35
CA GLY A 95 -20.23 19.05 3.11
C GLY A 95 -19.44 18.62 1.87
N PRO A 96 -19.28 19.49 0.86
CA PRO A 96 -18.57 19.19 -0.36
C PRO A 96 -17.08 18.95 -0.11
N VAL A 97 -16.58 17.78 -0.53
CA VAL A 97 -15.19 17.33 -0.35
C VAL A 97 -14.63 16.96 -1.73
N ASP A 98 -13.56 17.60 -2.16
CA ASP A 98 -12.79 17.26 -3.34
C ASP A 98 -11.69 16.22 -3.03
N LEU A 99 -10.92 15.80 -4.05
CA LEU A 99 -9.88 14.79 -3.88
C LEU A 99 -8.81 15.19 -2.85
N ARG A 100 -8.35 16.46 -2.87
CA ARG A 100 -7.31 16.94 -1.95
C ARG A 100 -7.79 16.93 -0.51
N THR A 101 -8.96 17.49 -0.28
CA THR A 101 -9.62 17.50 1.03
C THR A 101 -9.93 16.08 1.51
N ALA A 102 -10.33 15.18 0.59
CA ALA A 102 -10.58 13.78 0.91
C ALA A 102 -9.32 13.03 1.36
N LEU A 103 -8.16 13.33 0.78
CA LEU A 103 -6.87 12.78 1.22
C LEU A 103 -6.43 13.42 2.55
N GLU A 104 -6.45 14.76 2.65
CA GLU A 104 -6.07 15.53 3.84
C GLU A 104 -6.78 15.05 5.11
N TYR A 105 -8.11 14.88 5.04
CA TYR A 105 -8.93 14.47 6.19
C TYR A 105 -9.30 12.99 6.16
N SER A 106 -8.75 12.23 5.24
CA SER A 106 -9.05 10.79 5.10
C SER A 106 -10.55 10.49 4.98
N CYS A 107 -11.30 11.25 4.18
CA CYS A 107 -12.76 11.16 4.04
C CYS A 107 -13.19 9.81 3.46
N ASN A 108 -13.84 8.96 4.24
CA ASN A 108 -14.35 7.67 3.77
C ASN A 108 -15.47 7.84 2.72
N ILE A 109 -16.37 8.81 2.91
CA ILE A 109 -17.52 9.02 2.00
C ILE A 109 -17.08 9.30 0.58
N PHE A 110 -16.05 10.14 0.40
CA PHE A 110 -15.47 10.42 -0.90
C PHE A 110 -14.97 9.12 -1.56
N PHE A 111 -14.19 8.33 -0.83
CA PHE A 111 -13.62 7.10 -1.38
C PHE A 111 -14.63 5.97 -1.56
N TYR A 112 -15.70 5.92 -0.76
CA TYR A 112 -16.83 5.03 -1.03
C TYR A 112 -17.53 5.36 -2.35
N ASP A 113 -17.82 6.64 -2.59
CA ASP A 113 -18.50 7.07 -3.81
C ASP A 113 -17.64 6.87 -5.06
N VAL A 114 -16.39 7.31 -5.00
CA VAL A 114 -15.43 7.15 -6.10
C VAL A 114 -15.15 5.66 -6.36
N GLY A 115 -14.89 4.86 -5.33
CA GLY A 115 -14.65 3.43 -5.46
C GLY A 115 -15.85 2.68 -6.05
N ARG A 116 -17.07 3.04 -5.63
CA ARG A 116 -18.29 2.48 -6.20
C ARG A 116 -18.46 2.80 -7.69
N ARG A 117 -18.17 4.04 -8.10
CA ARG A 117 -18.25 4.46 -9.51
C ARG A 117 -17.21 3.76 -10.38
N LEU A 118 -16.01 3.59 -9.88
CA LEU A 118 -14.94 2.88 -10.59
C LEU A 118 -15.19 1.38 -10.68
N GLY A 119 -15.71 0.78 -9.63
CA GLY A 119 -15.71 -0.66 -9.44
C GLY A 119 -14.40 -1.19 -8.85
N VAL A 120 -14.51 -2.30 -8.09
CA VAL A 120 -13.38 -2.87 -7.32
C VAL A 120 -12.21 -3.27 -8.19
N ASP A 121 -12.46 -3.82 -9.37
CA ASP A 121 -11.40 -4.36 -10.24
C ASP A 121 -10.48 -3.26 -10.78
N ILE A 122 -11.03 -2.07 -11.09
CA ILE A 122 -10.24 -0.95 -11.63
C ILE A 122 -9.25 -0.43 -10.60
N PHE A 123 -9.70 -0.15 -9.38
CA PHE A 123 -8.78 0.38 -8.37
C PHE A 123 -7.86 -0.70 -7.77
N SER A 124 -8.27 -1.98 -7.76
CA SER A 124 -7.40 -3.08 -7.38
C SER A 124 -6.30 -3.32 -8.43
N ALA A 125 -6.61 -3.23 -9.72
CA ALA A 125 -5.61 -3.28 -10.77
C ALA A 125 -4.59 -2.13 -10.65
N MET A 126 -5.04 -0.90 -10.36
CA MET A 126 -4.15 0.23 -10.11
C MET A 126 -3.27 -0.01 -8.87
N ALA A 127 -3.85 -0.50 -7.77
CA ALA A 127 -3.10 -0.83 -6.56
C ALA A 127 -2.01 -1.87 -6.83
N GLN A 128 -2.28 -2.87 -7.67
CA GLN A 128 -1.30 -3.87 -8.06
C GLN A 128 -0.17 -3.26 -8.91
N GLN A 129 -0.48 -2.37 -9.85
CA GLN A 129 0.54 -1.65 -10.63
C GLN A 129 1.44 -0.80 -9.72
N LEU A 130 0.86 -0.20 -8.68
CA LEU A 130 1.58 0.58 -7.68
C LEU A 130 2.43 -0.27 -6.72
N GLY A 131 2.37 -1.62 -6.80
CA GLY A 131 3.21 -2.54 -6.04
C GLY A 131 2.52 -3.23 -4.86
N LEU A 132 1.21 -3.04 -4.66
CA LEU A 132 0.47 -3.76 -3.62
C LEU A 132 0.08 -5.16 -4.07
N ALA A 133 0.07 -6.11 -3.14
CA ALA A 133 -0.29 -7.52 -3.36
C ALA A 133 0.52 -8.23 -4.48
N ALA A 134 1.76 -7.81 -4.66
CA ALA A 134 2.73 -8.46 -5.52
C ALA A 134 4.09 -8.52 -4.81
N PRO A 135 4.90 -9.56 -5.02
CA PRO A 135 6.26 -9.58 -4.49
C PRO A 135 7.04 -8.34 -4.92
N THR A 136 7.84 -7.80 -4.01
CA THR A 136 8.68 -6.62 -4.27
C THR A 136 9.98 -6.99 -4.98
N GLY A 137 10.35 -8.28 -4.94
CA GLY A 137 11.54 -8.84 -5.58
C GLY A 137 12.79 -8.79 -4.71
N VAL A 138 12.66 -8.48 -3.42
CA VAL A 138 13.79 -8.52 -2.49
C VAL A 138 14.34 -9.93 -2.30
N GLU A 139 15.57 -10.04 -1.81
CA GLU A 139 16.33 -11.28 -1.69
C GLU A 139 15.86 -12.21 -0.55
N VAL A 140 14.81 -11.83 0.17
CA VAL A 140 14.23 -12.66 1.25
C VAL A 140 12.87 -13.22 0.85
N ALA A 141 12.38 -14.22 1.60
CA ALA A 141 11.05 -14.78 1.37
C ALA A 141 9.95 -13.76 1.66
N GLU A 142 9.03 -13.59 0.70
CA GLU A 142 7.92 -12.64 0.76
C GLU A 142 6.56 -13.31 0.73
N ALA A 143 5.59 -12.76 1.46
CA ALA A 143 4.17 -13.07 1.24
C ALA A 143 3.62 -12.21 0.09
N ARG A 144 2.83 -12.84 -0.79
CA ARG A 144 2.29 -12.15 -1.97
C ARG A 144 1.28 -11.05 -1.62
N GLY A 145 0.55 -11.19 -0.50
CA GLY A 145 -0.60 -10.33 -0.22
C GLY A 145 -1.82 -10.65 -1.09
N ARG A 146 -2.88 -9.87 -0.93
CA ARG A 146 -4.11 -10.01 -1.72
C ARG A 146 -4.84 -8.66 -1.81
N LEU A 147 -5.60 -8.48 -2.87
CA LEU A 147 -6.56 -7.39 -3.07
C LEU A 147 -7.97 -7.98 -3.13
N THR A 148 -8.97 -7.12 -3.04
CA THR A 148 -10.37 -7.50 -3.26
C THR A 148 -10.69 -7.43 -4.75
N TRP A 149 -11.32 -8.48 -5.28
CA TRP A 149 -11.75 -8.55 -6.68
C TRP A 149 -13.23 -8.90 -6.77
N SER A 150 -13.91 -8.49 -7.87
CA SER A 150 -15.30 -8.89 -8.12
C SER A 150 -15.47 -10.38 -8.32
N SER A 151 -14.41 -11.08 -8.67
CA SER A 151 -14.36 -12.54 -8.81
C SER A 151 -14.17 -13.30 -7.50
N ASP A 152 -13.96 -12.62 -6.37
CA ASP A 152 -13.83 -13.28 -5.07
C ASP A 152 -15.15 -13.99 -4.70
N GLY A 153 -15.08 -15.23 -4.22
CA GLY A 153 -16.27 -16.04 -3.92
C GLY A 153 -17.21 -15.45 -2.87
N ASN A 154 -16.72 -14.53 -2.03
CA ASN A 154 -17.50 -13.81 -1.02
C ASN A 154 -17.84 -12.38 -1.45
N TYR A 155 -17.64 -12.02 -2.72
CA TYR A 155 -17.86 -10.66 -3.19
C TYR A 155 -19.33 -10.26 -3.13
N GLN A 156 -19.54 -9.05 -2.60
CA GLN A 156 -20.82 -8.35 -2.58
C GLN A 156 -20.57 -6.85 -2.83
N ALA A 157 -21.55 -6.11 -3.32
CA ALA A 157 -21.39 -4.69 -3.64
C ALA A 157 -20.89 -3.82 -2.48
N GLY A 158 -21.27 -4.15 -1.24
CA GLY A 158 -20.76 -3.48 -0.04
C GLY A 158 -19.25 -3.71 0.20
N LEU A 159 -18.68 -4.80 -0.30
CA LEU A 159 -17.27 -5.08 -0.19
C LEU A 159 -16.41 -4.11 -1.03
N THR A 160 -16.96 -3.59 -2.15
CA THR A 160 -16.31 -2.50 -2.90
C THR A 160 -16.05 -1.27 -2.05
N LEU A 161 -17.01 -0.88 -1.20
CA LEU A 161 -16.85 0.27 -0.32
C LEU A 161 -15.72 0.03 0.69
N MET A 162 -15.70 -1.14 1.31
CA MET A 162 -14.65 -1.50 2.27
C MET A 162 -13.29 -1.58 1.59
N ALA A 163 -13.21 -2.18 0.40
CA ALA A 163 -11.97 -2.26 -0.37
C ALA A 163 -11.43 -0.87 -0.75
N ALA A 164 -12.31 0.08 -1.09
CA ALA A 164 -11.91 1.45 -1.44
C ALA A 164 -11.23 2.22 -0.29
N ILE A 165 -11.37 1.76 0.94
CA ILE A 165 -10.66 2.28 2.12
C ILE A 165 -9.62 1.31 2.67
N GLY A 166 -9.20 0.33 1.87
CA GLY A 166 -8.13 -0.62 2.21
C GLY A 166 -8.50 -1.66 3.26
N GLN A 167 -9.77 -2.07 3.28
CA GLN A 167 -10.30 -3.13 4.13
C GLN A 167 -10.93 -4.26 3.29
N GLY A 168 -11.77 -5.08 3.88
CA GLY A 168 -12.36 -6.23 3.21
C GLY A 168 -11.35 -7.36 3.02
N ASN A 169 -11.21 -7.91 1.80
CA ASN A 169 -10.27 -8.98 1.50
C ASN A 169 -8.82 -8.49 1.29
N THR A 170 -8.59 -7.17 1.30
CA THR A 170 -7.28 -6.58 1.03
C THR A 170 -6.33 -6.73 2.21
N ALA A 171 -5.18 -7.37 1.97
CA ALA A 171 -4.11 -7.53 2.95
C ALA A 171 -2.75 -7.52 2.25
N VAL A 172 -1.83 -6.71 2.74
CA VAL A 172 -0.51 -6.46 2.13
C VAL A 172 0.59 -6.49 3.19
N THR A 173 1.85 -6.64 2.76
CA THR A 173 2.97 -6.57 3.68
C THR A 173 3.41 -5.11 3.92
N PRO A 174 4.06 -4.80 5.07
CA PRO A 174 4.70 -3.50 5.28
C PRO A 174 5.71 -3.14 4.20
N LEU A 175 6.41 -4.13 3.64
CA LEU A 175 7.37 -3.93 2.56
C LEU A 175 6.68 -3.48 1.27
N GLN A 176 5.54 -4.09 0.92
CA GLN A 176 4.70 -3.65 -0.20
C GLN A 176 4.16 -2.23 0.00
N LEU A 177 3.73 -1.88 1.23
CA LEU A 177 3.31 -0.52 1.55
C LEU A 177 4.47 0.49 1.41
N ALA A 178 5.69 0.12 1.78
CA ALA A 178 6.86 0.98 1.61
C ALA A 178 7.20 1.19 0.12
N ALA A 179 7.17 0.12 -0.70
CA ALA A 179 7.35 0.21 -2.16
C ALA A 179 6.29 1.10 -2.81
N TYR A 180 5.03 0.91 -2.41
CA TYR A 180 3.90 1.71 -2.86
C TYR A 180 4.06 3.19 -2.50
N ALA A 181 4.43 3.51 -1.25
CA ALA A 181 4.68 4.87 -0.82
C ALA A 181 5.84 5.53 -1.61
N ALA A 182 6.93 4.77 -1.85
CA ALA A 182 8.02 5.22 -2.69
C ALA A 182 7.56 5.49 -4.14
N THR A 183 6.67 4.67 -4.68
CA THR A 183 6.09 4.85 -6.02
C THR A 183 5.28 6.15 -6.11
N LEU A 184 4.44 6.44 -5.11
CA LEU A 184 3.70 7.70 -5.03
C LEU A 184 4.65 8.91 -4.93
N ALA A 185 5.68 8.80 -4.10
CA ALA A 185 6.69 9.84 -3.92
C ALA A 185 7.48 10.11 -5.20
N ASN A 186 7.69 9.11 -6.05
CA ASN A 186 8.40 9.17 -7.33
C ASN A 186 7.49 9.41 -8.55
N TYR A 187 6.30 9.96 -8.35
CA TYR A 187 5.36 10.26 -9.45
C TYR A 187 5.06 9.04 -10.34
N GLY A 188 4.90 7.87 -9.71
CA GLY A 188 4.59 6.61 -10.39
C GLY A 188 5.81 5.82 -10.86
N GLN A 189 7.03 6.26 -10.59
CA GLN A 189 8.24 5.45 -10.83
C GLN A 189 8.45 4.51 -9.65
N ARG A 190 8.04 3.24 -9.81
CA ARG A 190 8.16 2.21 -8.77
C ARG A 190 9.57 1.66 -8.72
N PRO A 191 10.33 1.89 -7.63
CA PRO A 191 11.67 1.31 -7.49
C PRO A 191 11.57 -0.20 -7.25
N ALA A 192 12.49 -0.96 -7.82
CA ALA A 192 12.75 -2.34 -7.39
C ALA A 192 13.46 -2.28 -6.03
N LEU A 193 12.91 -3.02 -5.04
CA LEU A 193 13.48 -3.02 -3.71
C LEU A 193 14.64 -4.01 -3.59
N HIS A 194 15.62 -3.73 -2.73
CA HIS A 194 16.75 -4.59 -2.46
C HIS A 194 17.35 -4.35 -1.07
N TYR A 195 17.90 -5.40 -0.48
CA TYR A 195 18.70 -5.33 0.75
C TYR A 195 20.21 -5.23 0.42
N ALA A 196 20.66 -6.00 -0.58
CA ALA A 196 22.04 -6.03 -0.95
C ALA A 196 22.39 -4.86 -1.88
N ASP A 197 23.30 -3.99 -1.45
CA ASP A 197 23.78 -2.85 -2.25
C ASP A 197 25.02 -3.22 -3.07
N ARG A 198 25.96 -3.93 -2.46
CA ARG A 198 27.22 -4.35 -3.13
C ARG A 198 27.85 -5.55 -2.45
N ALA A 199 28.69 -6.26 -3.21
CA ALA A 199 29.58 -7.28 -2.70
C ALA A 199 31.03 -6.85 -2.94
N VAL A 200 31.88 -6.99 -1.92
CA VAL A 200 33.30 -6.68 -2.00
C VAL A 200 34.15 -7.90 -1.64
N SER A 201 35.30 -8.05 -2.28
CA SER A 201 36.27 -9.07 -1.93
C SER A 201 36.85 -8.80 -0.53
N ALA A 202 36.73 -9.74 0.38
CA ALA A 202 37.33 -9.62 1.71
C ALA A 202 38.88 -9.59 1.67
N ALA A 203 39.49 -10.17 0.62
CA ALA A 203 40.96 -10.23 0.48
C ALA A 203 41.53 -8.96 -0.14
N THR A 204 40.86 -8.37 -1.14
CA THR A 204 41.40 -7.25 -1.92
C THR A 204 40.69 -5.92 -1.71
N GLY A 205 39.46 -5.93 -1.14
CA GLY A 205 38.60 -4.73 -1.05
C GLY A 205 37.97 -4.33 -2.38
N GLU A 206 38.20 -5.09 -3.45
CA GLU A 206 37.62 -4.82 -4.77
C GLU A 206 36.11 -5.06 -4.79
N THR A 207 35.35 -4.16 -5.42
CA THR A 207 33.92 -4.35 -5.64
C THR A 207 33.67 -5.42 -6.69
N LEU A 208 33.10 -6.55 -6.27
CA LEU A 208 32.74 -7.68 -7.12
C LEU A 208 31.41 -7.49 -7.83
N TRP A 209 30.50 -6.80 -7.18
CA TRP A 209 29.16 -6.51 -7.67
C TRP A 209 28.58 -5.29 -6.95
N GLN A 210 27.78 -4.52 -7.67
CA GLN A 210 27.02 -3.39 -7.11
C GLN A 210 25.64 -3.34 -7.75
N TYR A 211 24.62 -3.08 -6.93
CA TYR A 211 23.24 -2.93 -7.38
C TYR A 211 23.11 -1.69 -8.27
N THR A 212 22.34 -1.83 -9.34
CA THR A 212 21.95 -0.71 -10.20
C THR A 212 20.45 -0.47 -10.04
N PRO A 213 20.02 0.69 -9.55
CA PRO A 213 18.60 1.00 -9.35
C PRO A 213 17.79 0.85 -10.65
N THR A 214 16.67 0.15 -10.56
CA THR A 214 15.72 -0.01 -11.67
C THR A 214 14.33 0.42 -11.24
N PHE A 215 13.53 0.91 -12.20
CA PHE A 215 12.20 1.43 -11.97
C PHE A 215 11.20 0.86 -12.97
N THR A 216 9.99 0.61 -12.50
CA THR A 216 8.83 0.31 -13.34
C THR A 216 7.90 1.51 -13.38
N ALA A 217 7.63 2.05 -14.55
CA ALA A 217 6.72 3.19 -14.70
C ALA A 217 5.25 2.74 -14.55
N VAL A 218 4.53 3.41 -13.68
CA VAL A 218 3.06 3.38 -13.59
C VAL A 218 2.53 4.60 -14.34
N GLN A 219 1.53 4.41 -15.19
CA GLN A 219 0.99 5.49 -16.02
C GLN A 219 0.38 6.62 -15.18
N GLY A 220 0.48 7.85 -15.66
CA GLY A 220 -0.16 9.02 -15.08
C GLY A 220 0.77 10.20 -14.76
N GLY A 221 2.01 9.94 -14.37
CA GLY A 221 3.01 10.99 -14.12
C GLY A 221 2.50 12.10 -13.19
N GLU A 222 2.90 13.34 -13.44
CA GLU A 222 2.51 14.51 -12.63
C GLU A 222 0.99 14.74 -12.62
N ALA A 223 0.30 14.48 -13.73
CA ALA A 223 -1.14 14.71 -13.84
C ALA A 223 -1.96 13.85 -12.86
N VAL A 224 -1.51 12.63 -12.58
CA VAL A 224 -2.14 11.71 -11.62
C VAL A 224 -1.55 11.87 -10.23
N PHE A 225 -0.22 11.83 -10.11
CA PHE A 225 0.43 11.76 -8.80
C PHE A 225 0.63 13.13 -8.14
N GLY A 226 0.62 14.24 -8.89
CA GLY A 226 0.71 15.61 -8.35
C GLY A 226 -0.43 15.93 -7.38
N PRO A 227 -1.71 15.87 -7.80
CA PRO A 227 -2.86 16.11 -6.92
C PRO A 227 -2.91 15.20 -5.70
N ILE A 228 -2.50 13.92 -5.85
CA ILE A 228 -2.44 12.96 -4.75
C ILE A 228 -1.41 13.39 -3.70
N ARG A 229 -0.19 13.70 -4.15
CA ARG A 229 0.89 14.16 -3.27
C ARG A 229 0.55 15.46 -2.57
N ASP A 230 -0.12 16.39 -3.26
CA ASP A 230 -0.59 17.64 -2.66
C ASP A 230 -1.60 17.40 -1.53
N GLY A 231 -2.56 16.48 -1.73
CA GLY A 231 -3.49 16.08 -0.67
C GLY A 231 -2.78 15.40 0.51
N MET A 232 -1.84 14.50 0.23
CA MET A 232 -1.06 13.80 1.27
C MET A 232 -0.16 14.73 2.08
N LYS A 233 0.38 15.82 1.49
CA LYS A 233 1.21 16.79 2.21
C LYS A 233 0.44 17.65 3.22
N ARG A 234 -0.90 17.67 3.14
CA ARG A 234 -1.76 18.45 4.03
C ARG A 234 -2.21 17.69 5.28
N MET A 235 -2.01 16.35 5.29
CA MET A 235 -2.22 15.52 6.46
C MET A 235 -1.23 15.90 7.57
#